data_84ff37e9ccee709637eee47bee7d57d4
#
_entry.id   84ff37e9ccee709637eee47bee7d57d4
#
_cell.length_a   1.000
_cell.length_b   1.000
_cell.length_c   1.000
_cell.angle_alpha   90.00
_cell.angle_beta   90.00
_cell.angle_gamma   90.00
#
_symmetry.space_group_name_H-M   'P 1'
#
loop_
_entity.id
_entity.type
_entity.pdbx_description
1 polymer ?
#
loop_
_entity_poly.entity_id
_entity_poly.type
_entity_poly.pdbx_seq_one_letter_code
_entity_poly.pdbx_strand_id
1 'polypeptide(L)'
;VDCVLIGEGETAITGLLDALTENPPNLKSVPGCVTLDDRGPPPAFMKSLDDLLPARDLVQHRQKYFIGALDPAASIEFSRGCPWDCVFCSAWTFYGRNYRVKTPDYAVEELAQIREPGIFIADDVAFIQAEHGMQLGEAIARRGIRKRYYLETRGDVLLRNKEVFQLWKRLGLNTMFLGLEAIDEEGLKRYRKRVTLSKNFEALEFARSLDISVAVNIIADPAWDRERFKVVRDWCLEIPEVVNISINTPYPGTETWHTESRRLTTRDYRLFDIQHAVLPTKLPLPEFYKELVETQRVLAHKHLGWTALRDCARIVVRQLFRGQTNFIRMLWKFDSVYRPELQLADHRQPVKYEINLPPPSVCTVQRGALYIHQNRGRGGRQIDHHTEEFVNATRMGVAD
;
A
#
# COMPACT_ATOMS: atom_id res chain seq x y z
N VAL A 1 4.96 17.78 18.77
CA VAL A 1 5.68 17.73 17.47
C VAL A 1 6.12 19.14 17.18
N ASP A 2 7.42 19.37 17.01
CA ASP A 2 7.98 20.71 16.82
C ASP A 2 7.88 21.14 15.36
N CYS A 3 8.09 20.20 14.42
CA CYS A 3 7.86 20.42 13.00
C CYS A 3 7.44 19.13 12.27
N VAL A 4 6.86 19.31 11.09
CA VAL A 4 6.50 18.24 10.15
C VAL A 4 7.14 18.54 8.81
N LEU A 5 7.79 17.53 8.21
CA LEU A 5 8.27 17.61 6.83
C LEU A 5 7.22 17.02 5.90
N ILE A 6 6.71 17.83 4.98
CA ILE A 6 5.80 17.42 3.90
C ILE A 6 6.63 17.02 2.70
N GLY A 7 6.28 15.92 2.04
CA GLY A 7 6.95 15.42 0.85
C GLY A 7 7.97 14.33 1.17
N GLU A 8 8.97 14.18 0.32
CA GLU A 8 10.04 13.19 0.50
C GLU A 8 11.06 13.70 1.51
N GLY A 9 11.18 13.02 2.64
CA GLY A 9 12.04 13.42 3.76
C GLY A 9 13.51 13.52 3.37
N GLU A 10 13.95 12.69 2.44
CA GLU A 10 15.33 12.64 1.94
C GLU A 10 15.82 13.99 1.39
N THR A 11 14.92 14.75 0.77
CA THR A 11 15.26 16.07 0.18
C THR A 11 15.32 17.19 1.20
N ALA A 12 14.78 17.01 2.39
CA ALA A 12 14.59 18.06 3.37
C ALA A 12 15.40 17.84 4.67
N ILE A 13 15.70 16.58 5.01
CA ILE A 13 16.27 16.23 6.33
C ILE A 13 17.61 16.91 6.60
N THR A 14 18.51 16.98 5.62
CA THR A 14 19.82 17.64 5.80
C THR A 14 19.64 19.12 6.08
N GLY A 15 18.81 19.81 5.26
CA GLY A 15 18.51 21.22 5.46
C GLY A 15 17.81 21.50 6.79
N LEU A 16 16.97 20.56 7.27
CA LEU A 16 16.36 20.67 8.60
C LEU A 16 17.42 20.59 9.71
N LEU A 17 18.34 19.62 9.61
CA LEU A 17 19.40 19.48 10.60
C LEU A 17 20.31 20.71 10.63
N ASP A 18 20.67 21.25 9.47
CA ASP A 18 21.46 22.47 9.36
C ASP A 18 20.73 23.66 10.00
N ALA A 19 19.45 23.86 9.66
CA ALA A 19 18.65 24.94 10.21
C ALA A 19 18.47 24.85 11.73
N LEU A 20 18.47 23.66 12.31
CA LEU A 20 18.40 23.46 13.76
C LEU A 20 19.72 23.84 14.48
N THR A 21 20.85 23.93 13.77
CA THR A 21 22.13 24.39 14.35
C THR A 21 22.26 25.91 14.39
N GLU A 22 21.39 26.62 13.66
CA GLU A 22 21.34 28.09 13.69
C GLU A 22 20.78 28.60 15.02
N ASN A 23 21.16 29.80 15.41
CA ASN A 23 20.64 30.44 16.63
C ASN A 23 20.12 31.85 16.34
N PRO A 24 18.79 32.08 16.32
CA PRO A 24 17.70 31.09 16.49
C PRO A 24 17.55 30.16 15.26
N PRO A 25 17.00 28.96 15.43
CA PRO A 25 16.73 28.03 14.32
C PRO A 25 15.84 28.64 13.23
N ASN A 26 16.25 28.53 11.96
CA ASN A 26 15.50 29.08 10.83
C ASN A 26 14.77 27.98 10.03
N LEU A 27 13.72 27.43 10.61
CA LEU A 27 12.93 26.36 9.97
C LEU A 27 12.13 26.84 8.74
N LYS A 28 11.94 28.16 8.57
CA LYS A 28 11.26 28.75 7.39
C LYS A 28 12.03 28.57 6.09
N SER A 29 13.34 28.34 6.16
CA SER A 29 14.18 28.11 4.97
C SER A 29 14.09 26.68 4.44
N VAL A 30 13.55 25.72 5.22
CA VAL A 30 13.56 24.30 4.90
C VAL A 30 12.35 23.92 4.03
N PRO A 31 12.57 23.40 2.80
CA PRO A 31 11.47 22.99 1.94
C PRO A 31 10.60 21.91 2.58
N GLY A 32 9.28 22.11 2.52
CA GLY A 32 8.30 21.18 3.09
C GLY A 32 8.18 21.24 4.62
N CYS A 33 9.00 22.01 5.33
CA CYS A 33 8.89 22.14 6.77
C CYS A 33 7.66 22.96 7.17
N VAL A 34 6.90 22.45 8.14
CA VAL A 34 5.73 23.11 8.72
C VAL A 34 5.85 23.04 10.23
N THR A 35 5.74 24.18 10.89
CA THR A 35 5.62 24.33 12.34
C THR A 35 4.23 24.81 12.71
N LEU A 36 3.98 25.06 13.99
CA LEU A 36 2.70 25.68 14.43
C LEU A 36 2.50 27.06 13.83
N ASP A 37 3.57 27.84 13.74
CA ASP A 37 3.52 29.27 13.39
C ASP A 37 3.94 29.56 11.95
N ASP A 38 4.72 28.65 11.33
CA ASP A 38 5.41 28.92 10.09
C ASP A 38 5.34 27.75 9.10
N ARG A 39 5.52 28.10 7.82
CA ARG A 39 5.65 27.16 6.71
C ARG A 39 6.84 27.53 5.84
N GLY A 40 7.72 26.56 5.58
CA GLY A 40 8.81 26.69 4.62
C GLY A 40 8.34 26.66 3.15
N PRO A 41 9.27 26.76 2.20
CA PRO A 41 8.97 26.65 0.78
C PRO A 41 8.28 25.32 0.44
N PRO A 42 7.64 25.21 -0.75
CA PRO A 42 7.06 23.95 -1.21
C PRO A 42 8.06 22.80 -1.16
N PRO A 43 7.62 21.56 -0.82
CA PRO A 43 8.51 20.41 -0.78
C PRO A 43 9.11 20.11 -2.16
N ALA A 44 10.37 19.69 -2.16
CA ALA A 44 11.04 19.15 -3.33
C ALA A 44 10.88 17.62 -3.38
N PHE A 45 10.91 17.06 -4.57
CA PHE A 45 10.99 15.61 -4.79
C PHE A 45 12.38 15.23 -5.26
N MET A 46 12.82 14.03 -4.87
CA MET A 46 14.05 13.46 -5.38
C MET A 46 13.98 13.37 -6.91
N LYS A 47 15.02 13.76 -7.59
CA LYS A 47 15.14 13.59 -9.03
C LYS A 47 15.55 12.16 -9.40
N SER A 48 16.42 11.57 -8.59
CA SER A 48 16.86 10.18 -8.66
C SER A 48 16.54 9.47 -7.34
N LEU A 49 16.23 8.17 -7.40
CA LEU A 49 16.10 7.33 -6.21
C LEU A 49 17.44 6.68 -5.79
N ASP A 50 18.51 6.94 -6.54
CA ASP A 50 19.86 6.38 -6.30
C ASP A 50 20.72 7.30 -5.40
N ASP A 51 20.17 8.39 -4.92
CA ASP A 51 20.96 9.40 -4.19
C ASP A 51 21.39 8.95 -2.79
N LEU A 52 20.63 8.06 -2.15
CA LEU A 52 20.88 7.68 -0.75
C LEU A 52 20.64 6.17 -0.51
N LEU A 53 21.67 5.49 -0.01
CA LEU A 53 21.52 4.13 0.52
C LEU A 53 21.00 4.18 1.95
N PRO A 54 19.95 3.40 2.30
CA PRO A 54 19.49 3.31 3.67
C PRO A 54 20.57 2.77 4.61
N ALA A 55 20.74 3.39 5.78
CA ALA A 55 21.66 2.96 6.83
C ALA A 55 21.13 1.70 7.55
N ARG A 56 21.14 0.58 6.87
CA ARG A 56 20.53 -0.68 7.33
C ARG A 56 21.23 -1.31 8.53
N ASP A 57 22.49 -0.96 8.77
CA ASP A 57 23.27 -1.35 9.94
C ASP A 57 22.73 -0.75 11.24
N LEU A 58 22.08 0.42 11.18
CA LEU A 58 21.47 1.08 12.32
C LEU A 58 20.13 0.46 12.76
N VAL A 59 19.54 -0.42 11.95
CA VAL A 59 18.26 -1.05 12.28
C VAL A 59 18.42 -2.02 13.45
N GLN A 60 17.84 -1.65 14.59
CA GLN A 60 17.80 -2.48 15.78
C GLN A 60 16.70 -3.53 15.70
N HIS A 61 16.84 -4.62 16.45
CA HIS A 61 15.81 -5.66 16.56
C HIS A 61 15.31 -6.23 15.23
N ARG A 62 16.17 -6.39 14.25
CA ARG A 62 15.89 -6.85 12.88
C ARG A 62 14.99 -8.12 12.83
N GLN A 63 15.13 -9.01 13.82
CA GLN A 63 14.34 -10.24 13.93
C GLN A 63 12.86 -10.00 14.29
N LYS A 64 12.48 -8.78 14.68
CA LYS A 64 11.09 -8.43 14.98
C LYS A 64 10.29 -8.03 13.73
N TYR A 65 10.96 -7.74 12.62
CA TYR A 65 10.29 -7.38 11.37
C TYR A 65 9.95 -8.62 10.56
N PHE A 66 8.72 -8.71 10.13
CA PHE A 66 8.21 -9.83 9.33
C PHE A 66 6.99 -9.39 8.52
N ILE A 67 6.66 -10.16 7.48
CA ILE A 67 5.43 -10.02 6.71
C ILE A 67 4.87 -11.42 6.40
N GLY A 68 3.72 -11.75 7.00
CA GLY A 68 3.14 -13.08 6.89
C GLY A 68 4.14 -14.19 7.24
N ALA A 69 4.37 -15.12 6.31
CA ALA A 69 5.32 -16.22 6.47
C ALA A 69 6.79 -15.86 6.20
N LEU A 70 7.08 -14.63 5.75
CA LEU A 70 8.43 -14.10 5.64
C LEU A 70 8.89 -13.55 7.00
N ASP A 71 9.57 -14.36 7.79
CA ASP A 71 10.02 -14.06 9.13
C ASP A 71 11.45 -14.62 9.33
N PRO A 72 12.47 -13.77 9.56
CA PRO A 72 12.42 -12.32 9.50
C PRO A 72 12.37 -11.79 8.07
N ALA A 73 11.93 -10.53 7.90
CA ALA A 73 11.92 -9.84 6.63
C ALA A 73 12.44 -8.41 6.76
N ALA A 74 12.96 -7.89 5.64
CA ALA A 74 13.28 -6.47 5.48
C ALA A 74 12.50 -5.91 4.29
N SER A 75 12.22 -4.62 4.31
CA SER A 75 11.64 -3.91 3.17
C SER A 75 12.74 -3.35 2.26
N ILE A 76 12.45 -3.28 0.97
CA ILE A 76 13.24 -2.56 -0.03
C ILE A 76 12.29 -1.90 -1.02
N GLU A 77 12.68 -0.76 -1.57
CA GLU A 77 11.95 -0.06 -2.59
C GLU A 77 12.78 -0.07 -3.88
N PHE A 78 12.20 -0.53 -4.97
CA PHE A 78 12.81 -0.49 -6.30
C PHE A 78 12.21 0.61 -7.18
N SER A 79 10.98 0.99 -6.86
CA SER A 79 10.28 2.07 -7.54
C SER A 79 9.37 2.83 -6.60
N ARG A 80 9.07 4.07 -6.94
CA ARG A 80 8.26 4.97 -6.14
C ARG A 80 7.24 5.68 -7.00
N GLY A 81 5.98 5.68 -6.53
CA GLY A 81 4.86 6.35 -7.16
C GLY A 81 3.97 5.43 -7.98
N CYS A 82 2.81 5.95 -8.38
CA CYS A 82 1.78 5.21 -9.10
C CYS A 82 1.12 6.12 -10.15
N PRO A 83 1.05 5.71 -11.44
CA PRO A 83 0.45 6.55 -12.48
C PRO A 83 -1.08 6.50 -12.49
N TRP A 84 -1.70 5.53 -11.84
CA TRP A 84 -3.16 5.42 -11.76
C TRP A 84 -3.76 6.41 -10.76
N ASP A 85 -5.06 6.68 -10.87
CA ASP A 85 -5.81 7.67 -10.10
C ASP A 85 -7.00 7.07 -9.35
N CYS A 86 -6.83 5.91 -8.74
CA CYS A 86 -7.86 5.29 -7.90
C CYS A 86 -8.32 6.27 -6.81
N VAL A 87 -9.64 6.45 -6.65
CA VAL A 87 -10.22 7.53 -5.83
C VAL A 87 -9.86 7.46 -4.34
N PHE A 88 -9.61 6.25 -3.84
CA PHE A 88 -9.29 5.97 -2.43
C PHE A 88 -7.79 6.06 -2.11
N CYS A 89 -6.92 6.06 -3.14
CA CYS A 89 -5.49 5.85 -2.96
C CYS A 89 -4.73 7.17 -2.78
N SER A 90 -3.84 7.20 -1.79
CA SER A 90 -3.00 8.36 -1.49
C SER A 90 -1.69 8.39 -2.30
N ALA A 91 -1.23 7.29 -2.87
CA ALA A 91 0.06 7.23 -3.56
C ALA A 91 0.14 8.24 -4.73
N TRP A 92 -0.84 8.21 -5.64
CA TRP A 92 -0.83 9.13 -6.77
C TRP A 92 -1.08 10.59 -6.36
N THR A 93 -1.81 10.84 -5.28
CA THR A 93 -2.04 12.19 -4.79
C THR A 93 -0.78 12.76 -4.13
N PHE A 94 0.02 11.91 -3.51
CA PHE A 94 1.28 12.29 -2.91
C PHE A 94 2.37 12.53 -3.98
N TYR A 95 2.56 11.58 -4.89
CA TYR A 95 3.64 11.65 -5.90
C TYR A 95 3.25 12.37 -7.20
N GLY A 96 1.99 12.78 -7.36
CA GLY A 96 1.52 13.50 -8.54
C GLY A 96 1.47 12.63 -9.80
N ARG A 97 1.14 11.33 -9.66
CA ARG A 97 1.11 10.33 -10.74
C ARG A 97 2.47 10.07 -11.40
N ASN A 98 3.55 10.51 -10.77
CA ASN A 98 4.91 10.18 -11.21
C ASN A 98 5.24 8.74 -10.84
N TYR A 99 6.09 8.13 -11.63
CA TYR A 99 6.70 6.83 -11.35
C TYR A 99 8.18 6.91 -11.63
N ARG A 100 9.00 6.58 -10.63
CA ARG A 100 10.45 6.64 -10.68
C ARG A 100 11.02 5.31 -10.24
N VAL A 101 12.15 4.92 -10.79
CA VAL A 101 12.81 3.64 -10.49
C VAL A 101 14.24 3.88 -10.01
N LYS A 102 14.72 2.99 -9.16
CA LYS A 102 16.15 2.86 -8.85
C LYS A 102 16.86 2.17 -10.01
N THR A 103 18.10 2.55 -10.28
CA THR A 103 18.90 1.79 -11.23
C THR A 103 19.13 0.37 -10.73
N PRO A 104 19.23 -0.65 -11.61
CA PRO A 104 19.45 -2.02 -11.21
C PRO A 104 20.70 -2.22 -10.36
N ASP A 105 21.81 -1.55 -10.69
CA ASP A 105 23.06 -1.69 -9.94
C ASP A 105 22.92 -1.15 -8.51
N TYR A 106 22.29 0.01 -8.35
CA TYR A 106 22.05 0.60 -7.03
C TYR A 106 21.10 -0.26 -6.18
N ALA A 107 20.02 -0.75 -6.78
CA ALA A 107 19.07 -1.61 -6.10
C ALA A 107 19.70 -2.94 -5.65
N VAL A 108 20.59 -3.54 -6.47
CA VAL A 108 21.33 -4.75 -6.12
C VAL A 108 22.34 -4.50 -5.01
N GLU A 109 23.00 -3.34 -5.01
CA GLU A 109 23.92 -2.96 -3.92
C GLU A 109 23.19 -2.82 -2.58
N GLU A 110 22.04 -2.17 -2.58
CA GLU A 110 21.18 -2.08 -1.40
C GLU A 110 20.69 -3.45 -0.95
N LEU A 111 20.22 -4.29 -1.88
CA LEU A 111 19.74 -5.62 -1.58
C LEU A 111 20.83 -6.54 -0.99
N ALA A 112 22.07 -6.37 -1.43
CA ALA A 112 23.22 -7.13 -0.93
C ALA A 112 23.52 -6.85 0.55
N GLN A 113 23.17 -5.66 1.06
CA GLN A 113 23.33 -5.29 2.47
C GLN A 113 22.26 -5.90 3.39
N ILE A 114 21.16 -6.39 2.82
CA ILE A 114 20.09 -6.99 3.59
C ILE A 114 20.45 -8.41 3.99
N ARG A 115 20.46 -8.68 5.28
CA ARG A 115 20.79 -10.01 5.85
C ARG A 115 19.59 -10.95 5.91
N GLU A 116 18.39 -10.40 6.04
CA GLU A 116 17.12 -11.14 6.16
C GLU A 116 16.87 -12.00 4.90
N PRO A 117 16.34 -13.22 5.07
CA PRO A 117 16.00 -14.08 3.94
C PRO A 117 14.70 -13.65 3.25
N GLY A 118 13.82 -12.95 3.95
CA GLY A 118 12.57 -12.41 3.45
C GLY A 118 12.71 -10.97 3.02
N ILE A 119 12.15 -10.61 1.87
CA ILE A 119 12.14 -9.25 1.32
C ILE A 119 10.72 -8.86 0.99
N PHE A 120 10.28 -7.74 1.56
CA PHE A 120 9.10 -7.03 1.11
C PHE A 120 9.52 -5.93 0.14
N ILE A 121 9.12 -6.05 -1.12
CA ILE A 121 9.27 -4.99 -2.11
C ILE A 121 8.13 -3.98 -1.85
N ALA A 122 8.49 -2.83 -1.29
CA ALA A 122 7.56 -1.81 -0.78
C ALA A 122 7.17 -0.78 -1.85
N ASP A 123 7.18 -1.20 -3.11
CA ASP A 123 6.75 -0.37 -4.24
C ASP A 123 5.23 -0.14 -4.18
N ASP A 124 4.75 1.05 -4.55
CA ASP A 124 3.30 1.32 -4.67
C ASP A 124 2.62 0.37 -5.67
N VAL A 125 3.32 0.04 -6.75
CA VAL A 125 2.98 -1.02 -7.72
C VAL A 125 4.27 -1.55 -8.32
N ALA A 126 4.63 -2.79 -8.00
CA ALA A 126 5.87 -3.38 -8.50
C ALA A 126 5.80 -3.68 -10.01
N PHE A 127 6.92 -3.44 -10.68
CA PHE A 127 7.18 -3.83 -12.07
C PHE A 127 6.24 -3.22 -13.11
N ILE A 128 5.87 -1.95 -12.95
CA ILE A 128 5.11 -1.21 -13.97
C ILE A 128 5.89 -1.19 -15.30
N GLN A 129 7.20 -0.95 -15.24
CA GLN A 129 8.12 -0.99 -16.38
C GLN A 129 8.75 -2.37 -16.52
N ALA A 130 8.37 -3.10 -17.58
CA ALA A 130 8.85 -4.46 -17.81
C ALA A 130 10.37 -4.52 -17.97
N GLU A 131 10.95 -3.61 -18.74
CA GLU A 131 12.39 -3.55 -18.98
C GLU A 131 13.18 -3.39 -17.69
N HIS A 132 12.77 -2.44 -16.83
CA HIS A 132 13.39 -2.26 -15.51
C HIS A 132 13.28 -3.53 -14.65
N GLY A 133 12.09 -4.16 -14.58
CA GLY A 133 11.88 -5.39 -13.82
C GLY A 133 12.75 -6.56 -14.32
N MET A 134 12.99 -6.65 -15.63
CA MET A 134 13.90 -7.64 -16.23
C MET A 134 15.35 -7.34 -15.88
N GLN A 135 15.83 -6.12 -16.16
CA GLN A 135 17.21 -5.71 -15.88
C GLN A 135 17.58 -5.91 -14.41
N LEU A 136 16.68 -5.52 -13.51
CA LEU A 136 16.86 -5.71 -12.06
C LEU A 136 16.94 -7.19 -11.69
N GLY A 137 16.02 -8.02 -12.20
CA GLY A 137 16.02 -9.47 -11.96
C GLY A 137 17.29 -10.14 -12.46
N GLU A 138 17.76 -9.78 -13.65
CA GLU A 138 19.02 -10.27 -14.19
C GLU A 138 20.24 -9.82 -13.39
N ALA A 139 20.26 -8.57 -12.91
CA ALA A 139 21.34 -8.07 -12.06
C ALA A 139 21.39 -8.83 -10.72
N ILE A 140 20.24 -9.10 -10.10
CA ILE A 140 20.12 -9.94 -8.89
C ILE A 140 20.64 -11.37 -9.16
N ALA A 141 20.27 -11.95 -10.31
CA ALA A 141 20.73 -13.29 -10.71
C ALA A 141 22.27 -13.34 -10.90
N ARG A 142 22.84 -12.35 -11.64
CA ARG A 142 24.30 -12.24 -11.84
C ARG A 142 25.07 -12.11 -10.53
N ARG A 143 24.51 -11.37 -9.54
CA ARG A 143 25.12 -11.21 -8.20
C ARG A 143 24.96 -12.44 -7.31
N GLY A 144 24.18 -13.45 -7.75
CA GLY A 144 23.92 -14.65 -6.97
C GLY A 144 23.10 -14.46 -5.70
N ILE A 145 22.35 -13.36 -5.60
CA ILE A 145 21.53 -13.05 -4.43
C ILE A 145 20.32 -13.98 -4.40
N ARG A 146 20.12 -14.66 -3.26
CA ARG A 146 18.99 -15.58 -3.05
C ARG A 146 18.14 -15.09 -1.89
N LYS A 147 16.91 -14.68 -2.18
CA LYS A 147 15.93 -14.18 -1.21
C LYS A 147 14.55 -14.79 -1.51
N ARG A 148 13.63 -14.61 -0.58
CA ARG A 148 12.19 -14.84 -0.81
C ARG A 148 11.51 -13.50 -0.86
N TYR A 149 10.75 -13.25 -1.92
CA TYR A 149 10.13 -11.93 -2.15
C TYR A 149 8.62 -12.00 -1.94
N TYR A 150 8.11 -10.92 -1.36
CA TYR A 150 6.72 -10.51 -1.36
C TYR A 150 6.65 -9.13 -2.03
N LEU A 151 5.64 -8.90 -2.84
CA LEU A 151 5.39 -7.60 -3.48
C LEU A 151 3.90 -7.32 -3.62
N GLU A 152 3.59 -6.05 -3.89
CA GLU A 152 2.26 -5.58 -4.22
C GLU A 152 2.23 -5.11 -5.66
N THR A 153 1.18 -5.48 -6.40
CA THR A 153 1.02 -5.07 -7.80
C THR A 153 -0.45 -5.09 -8.21
N ARG A 154 -0.71 -4.75 -9.47
CA ARG A 154 -2.03 -4.74 -10.10
C ARG A 154 -2.16 -5.93 -11.05
N GLY A 155 -3.38 -6.46 -11.20
CA GLY A 155 -3.64 -7.57 -12.13
C GLY A 155 -3.31 -7.23 -13.58
N ASP A 156 -3.58 -5.99 -14.02
CA ASP A 156 -3.25 -5.53 -15.37
C ASP A 156 -1.73 -5.39 -15.62
N VAL A 157 -0.95 -5.02 -14.60
CA VAL A 157 0.52 -5.02 -14.67
C VAL A 157 1.07 -6.43 -14.75
N LEU A 158 0.56 -7.33 -13.91
CA LEU A 158 0.94 -8.76 -13.91
C LEU A 158 0.74 -9.38 -15.30
N LEU A 159 -0.43 -9.15 -15.92
CA LEU A 159 -0.74 -9.70 -17.22
C LEU A 159 0.07 -9.10 -18.36
N ARG A 160 0.36 -7.81 -18.30
CA ARG A 160 1.14 -7.11 -19.30
C ARG A 160 2.62 -7.54 -19.29
N ASN A 161 3.17 -7.82 -18.11
CA ASN A 161 4.59 -8.05 -17.88
C ASN A 161 4.88 -9.50 -17.43
N LYS A 162 4.19 -10.49 -18.01
CA LYS A 162 4.26 -11.92 -17.63
C LYS A 162 5.68 -12.46 -17.49
N GLU A 163 6.57 -12.10 -18.42
CA GLU A 163 7.97 -12.56 -18.43
C GLU A 163 8.76 -12.09 -17.21
N VAL A 164 8.49 -10.85 -16.74
CA VAL A 164 9.10 -10.32 -15.52
C VAL A 164 8.73 -11.21 -14.33
N PHE A 165 7.44 -11.49 -14.15
CA PHE A 165 6.98 -12.31 -13.02
C PHE A 165 7.46 -13.77 -13.09
N GLN A 166 7.62 -14.32 -14.30
CA GLN A 166 8.26 -15.63 -14.50
C GLN A 166 9.73 -15.62 -14.08
N LEU A 167 10.48 -14.56 -14.43
CA LEU A 167 11.86 -14.38 -13.97
C LEU A 167 11.91 -14.26 -12.45
N TRP A 168 11.08 -13.40 -11.87
CA TRP A 168 11.08 -13.18 -10.43
C TRP A 168 10.62 -14.41 -9.62
N LYS A 169 9.72 -15.25 -10.17
CA LYS A 169 9.42 -16.56 -9.56
C LYS A 169 10.68 -17.40 -9.42
N ARG A 170 11.51 -17.47 -10.46
CA ARG A 170 12.80 -18.22 -10.42
C ARG A 170 13.78 -17.62 -9.41
N LEU A 171 13.71 -16.30 -9.16
CA LEU A 171 14.54 -15.59 -8.17
C LEU A 171 14.03 -15.72 -6.74
N GLY A 172 12.81 -16.24 -6.54
CA GLY A 172 12.24 -16.47 -5.22
C GLY A 172 11.01 -15.65 -4.87
N LEU A 173 10.30 -15.08 -5.86
CA LEU A 173 8.97 -14.49 -5.63
C LEU A 173 8.00 -15.60 -5.25
N ASN A 174 7.54 -15.58 -4.01
CA ASN A 174 6.67 -16.61 -3.44
C ASN A 174 5.26 -16.12 -3.20
N THR A 175 5.10 -14.84 -2.87
CA THR A 175 3.82 -14.26 -2.48
C THR A 175 3.66 -12.90 -3.13
N MET A 176 2.44 -12.57 -3.55
CA MET A 176 2.09 -11.24 -4.01
C MET A 176 0.73 -10.82 -3.47
N PHE A 177 0.54 -9.51 -3.42
CA PHE A 177 -0.75 -8.91 -3.14
C PHE A 177 -1.31 -8.27 -4.40
N LEU A 178 -2.55 -8.61 -4.73
CA LEU A 178 -3.27 -8.02 -5.86
C LEU A 178 -4.48 -7.24 -5.36
N GLY A 179 -4.49 -5.95 -5.58
CA GLY A 179 -5.64 -5.12 -5.28
C GLY A 179 -6.77 -5.38 -6.28
N LEU A 180 -7.74 -6.22 -5.93
CA LEU A 180 -8.96 -6.42 -6.73
C LEU A 180 -10.00 -5.34 -6.44
N GLU A 181 -10.14 -4.96 -5.19
CA GLU A 181 -10.98 -3.89 -4.61
C GLU A 181 -12.49 -4.15 -4.68
N ALA A 182 -12.99 -4.80 -5.73
CA ALA A 182 -14.40 -5.11 -5.89
C ALA A 182 -14.61 -6.45 -6.61
N ILE A 183 -15.82 -7.01 -6.45
CA ILE A 183 -16.24 -8.28 -7.06
C ILE A 183 -17.15 -8.08 -8.30
N ASP A 184 -17.36 -6.84 -8.70
CA ASP A 184 -18.19 -6.46 -9.85
C ASP A 184 -17.66 -5.22 -10.57
N GLU A 185 -18.13 -5.03 -11.81
CA GLU A 185 -17.70 -3.91 -12.66
C GLU A 185 -18.14 -2.55 -12.12
N GLU A 186 -19.26 -2.48 -11.39
CA GLU A 186 -19.76 -1.23 -10.79
C GLU A 186 -18.78 -0.76 -9.69
N GLY A 187 -18.36 -1.67 -8.81
CA GLY A 187 -17.37 -1.38 -7.77
C GLY A 187 -16.04 -0.99 -8.36
N LEU A 188 -15.54 -1.70 -9.38
CA LEU A 188 -14.29 -1.35 -10.06
C LEU A 188 -14.36 0.04 -10.70
N LYS A 189 -15.49 0.41 -11.31
CA LYS A 189 -15.74 1.74 -11.87
C LYS A 189 -15.82 2.80 -10.77
N ARG A 190 -16.52 2.52 -9.66
CA ARG A 190 -16.61 3.42 -8.49
C ARG A 190 -15.24 3.78 -7.94
N TYR A 191 -14.37 2.79 -7.79
CA TYR A 191 -13.00 3.00 -7.31
C TYR A 191 -12.03 3.48 -8.40
N ARG A 192 -12.49 3.66 -9.62
CA ARG A 192 -11.68 4.04 -10.79
C ARG A 192 -10.48 3.12 -10.97
N LYS A 193 -10.69 1.81 -10.77
CA LYS A 193 -9.62 0.83 -10.86
C LYS A 193 -9.11 0.65 -12.30
N ARG A 194 -9.95 0.94 -13.32
CA ARG A 194 -9.64 0.84 -14.75
C ARG A 194 -9.15 -0.55 -15.17
N VAL A 195 -9.73 -1.55 -14.59
CA VAL A 195 -9.52 -2.96 -14.91
C VAL A 195 -10.88 -3.64 -14.92
N THR A 196 -11.04 -4.71 -15.72
CA THR A 196 -12.28 -5.51 -15.74
C THR A 196 -12.16 -6.72 -14.82
N LEU A 197 -13.28 -7.28 -14.40
CA LEU A 197 -13.30 -8.52 -13.63
C LEU A 197 -12.62 -9.66 -14.38
N SER A 198 -12.85 -9.79 -15.68
CA SER A 198 -12.23 -10.82 -16.52
C SER A 198 -10.69 -10.74 -16.44
N LYS A 199 -10.13 -9.54 -16.53
CA LYS A 199 -8.68 -9.34 -16.36
C LYS A 199 -8.19 -9.68 -14.96
N ASN A 200 -8.98 -9.38 -13.93
CA ASN A 200 -8.63 -9.77 -12.56
C ASN A 200 -8.58 -11.30 -12.42
N PHE A 201 -9.54 -12.03 -12.96
CA PHE A 201 -9.53 -13.50 -12.96
C PHE A 201 -8.35 -14.06 -13.78
N GLU A 202 -8.10 -13.55 -14.96
CA GLU A 202 -6.93 -13.95 -15.77
C GLU A 202 -5.62 -13.75 -15.00
N ALA A 203 -5.51 -12.64 -14.26
CA ALA A 203 -4.33 -12.35 -13.43
C ALA A 203 -4.16 -13.38 -12.29
N LEU A 204 -5.25 -13.76 -11.63
CA LEU A 204 -5.22 -14.80 -10.60
C LEU A 204 -4.82 -16.16 -11.18
N GLU A 205 -5.38 -16.54 -12.33
CA GLU A 205 -5.03 -17.79 -13.02
C GLU A 205 -3.56 -17.81 -13.44
N PHE A 206 -3.05 -16.71 -13.97
CA PHE A 206 -1.65 -16.61 -14.32
C PHE A 206 -0.73 -16.72 -13.08
N ALA A 207 -1.06 -16.07 -11.98
CA ALA A 207 -0.30 -16.19 -10.73
C ALA A 207 -0.30 -17.64 -10.20
N ARG A 208 -1.44 -18.34 -10.27
CA ARG A 208 -1.56 -19.77 -9.93
C ARG A 208 -0.67 -20.63 -10.82
N SER A 209 -0.63 -20.37 -12.13
CA SER A 209 0.21 -21.11 -13.07
C SER A 209 1.70 -21.01 -12.75
N LEU A 210 2.09 -19.93 -12.06
CA LEU A 210 3.45 -19.73 -11.56
C LEU A 210 3.67 -20.31 -10.14
N ASP A 211 2.66 -20.91 -9.51
CA ASP A 211 2.73 -21.34 -8.11
C ASP A 211 3.16 -20.19 -7.18
N ILE A 212 2.59 -19.02 -7.38
CA ILE A 212 2.76 -17.85 -6.50
C ILE A 212 1.53 -17.72 -5.63
N SER A 213 1.71 -17.68 -4.31
CA SER A 213 0.61 -17.45 -3.39
C SER A 213 0.11 -16.01 -3.52
N VAL A 214 -1.19 -15.84 -3.71
CA VAL A 214 -1.80 -14.52 -3.86
C VAL A 214 -2.69 -14.21 -2.66
N ALA A 215 -2.53 -13.00 -2.13
CA ALA A 215 -3.51 -12.36 -1.28
C ALA A 215 -4.20 -11.24 -2.07
N VAL A 216 -5.51 -11.11 -1.90
CA VAL A 216 -6.30 -10.06 -2.55
C VAL A 216 -7.00 -9.20 -1.51
N ASN A 217 -7.36 -7.98 -1.88
CA ASN A 217 -8.18 -7.11 -1.06
C ASN A 217 -9.50 -6.79 -1.74
N ILE A 218 -10.58 -6.79 -0.95
CA ILE A 218 -11.89 -6.29 -1.31
C ILE A 218 -12.24 -5.16 -0.34
N ILE A 219 -12.73 -4.05 -0.88
CA ILE A 219 -13.12 -2.88 -0.09
C ILE A 219 -14.59 -2.98 0.25
N ALA A 220 -14.91 -3.16 1.53
CA ALA A 220 -16.26 -3.10 2.05
C ALA A 220 -16.76 -1.66 2.06
N ASP A 221 -17.84 -1.40 1.31
CA ASP A 221 -18.48 -0.08 1.33
C ASP A 221 -19.41 0.01 2.56
N PRO A 222 -19.36 1.10 3.33
CA PRO A 222 -20.31 1.35 4.42
C PRO A 222 -21.80 1.25 3.99
N ALA A 223 -22.10 1.44 2.71
CA ALA A 223 -23.44 1.29 2.17
C ALA A 223 -23.87 -0.19 1.93
N TRP A 224 -23.04 -1.17 2.25
CA TRP A 224 -23.43 -2.58 2.12
C TRP A 224 -24.53 -2.97 3.11
N ASP A 225 -25.51 -3.73 2.63
CA ASP A 225 -26.49 -4.45 3.44
C ASP A 225 -26.07 -5.91 3.63
N ARG A 226 -26.89 -6.68 4.36
CA ARG A 226 -26.64 -8.10 4.64
C ARG A 226 -26.54 -8.94 3.37
N GLU A 227 -27.41 -8.66 2.39
CA GLU A 227 -27.40 -9.39 1.12
C GLU A 227 -26.07 -9.15 0.37
N ARG A 228 -25.59 -7.91 0.34
CA ARG A 228 -24.31 -7.59 -0.28
C ARG A 228 -23.15 -8.28 0.41
N PHE A 229 -23.11 -8.29 1.75
CA PHE A 229 -22.11 -9.03 2.51
C PHE A 229 -22.14 -10.52 2.16
N LYS A 230 -23.34 -11.11 2.04
CA LYS A 230 -23.52 -12.52 1.63
C LYS A 230 -22.94 -12.77 0.23
N VAL A 231 -23.32 -11.97 -0.76
CA VAL A 231 -22.83 -12.09 -2.14
C VAL A 231 -21.29 -12.01 -2.18
N VAL A 232 -20.70 -11.08 -1.42
CA VAL A 232 -19.24 -10.95 -1.34
C VAL A 232 -18.60 -12.17 -0.69
N ARG A 233 -19.19 -12.71 0.41
CA ARG A 233 -18.69 -13.94 1.05
C ARG A 233 -18.74 -15.13 0.09
N ASP A 234 -19.86 -15.33 -0.57
CA ASP A 234 -20.06 -16.44 -1.50
C ASP A 234 -19.02 -16.39 -2.63
N TRP A 235 -18.85 -15.21 -3.24
CA TRP A 235 -17.83 -15.00 -4.27
C TRP A 235 -16.40 -15.25 -3.76
N CYS A 236 -16.07 -14.73 -2.59
CA CYS A 236 -14.74 -14.92 -2.01
C CYS A 236 -14.45 -16.38 -1.66
N LEU A 237 -15.47 -17.21 -1.41
CA LEU A 237 -15.29 -18.64 -1.15
C LEU A 237 -15.00 -19.44 -2.44
N GLU A 238 -15.41 -18.93 -3.61
CA GLU A 238 -15.17 -19.59 -4.90
C GLU A 238 -13.72 -19.49 -5.37
N ILE A 239 -12.98 -18.46 -4.95
CA ILE A 239 -11.58 -18.29 -5.32
C ILE A 239 -10.65 -18.92 -4.26
N PRO A 240 -9.52 -19.55 -4.64
CA PRO A 240 -8.60 -20.18 -3.68
C PRO A 240 -7.69 -19.19 -2.94
N GLU A 241 -7.60 -17.94 -3.39
CA GLU A 241 -6.70 -16.91 -2.84
C GLU A 241 -7.09 -16.50 -1.41
N VAL A 242 -6.10 -16.01 -0.65
CA VAL A 242 -6.35 -15.35 0.64
C VAL A 242 -7.05 -14.03 0.37
N VAL A 243 -8.21 -13.81 0.97
CA VAL A 243 -8.98 -12.57 0.80
C VAL A 243 -8.95 -11.75 2.07
N ASN A 244 -8.50 -10.51 1.96
CA ASN A 244 -8.63 -9.50 2.99
C ASN A 244 -9.84 -8.62 2.69
N ILE A 245 -10.57 -8.22 3.73
CA ILE A 245 -11.66 -7.25 3.63
C ILE A 245 -11.23 -6.01 4.42
N SER A 246 -11.18 -4.88 3.73
CA SER A 246 -10.92 -3.57 4.34
C SER A 246 -12.15 -2.67 4.19
N ILE A 247 -12.39 -1.76 5.13
CA ILE A 247 -13.49 -0.79 5.03
C ILE A 247 -13.05 0.41 4.21
N ASN A 248 -13.92 0.88 3.32
CA ASN A 248 -13.69 2.12 2.59
C ASN A 248 -13.51 3.30 3.56
N THR A 249 -12.27 3.74 3.72
CA THR A 249 -11.88 4.81 4.63
C THR A 249 -11.38 6.01 3.82
N PRO A 250 -12.05 7.18 3.91
CA PRO A 250 -11.63 8.38 3.20
C PRO A 250 -10.38 8.99 3.87
N TYR A 251 -9.20 8.55 3.47
CA TYR A 251 -7.95 9.09 3.99
C TYR A 251 -7.72 10.55 3.58
N PRO A 252 -7.26 11.41 4.51
CA PRO A 252 -6.92 12.80 4.20
C PRO A 252 -6.00 12.91 2.96
N GLY A 253 -6.35 13.81 2.05
CA GLY A 253 -5.61 14.03 0.80
C GLY A 253 -6.05 13.15 -0.38
N THR A 254 -6.89 12.14 -0.18
CA THR A 254 -7.47 11.36 -1.27
C THR A 254 -8.69 12.04 -1.90
N GLU A 255 -9.08 11.61 -3.11
CA GLU A 255 -10.32 12.12 -3.72
C GLU A 255 -11.55 11.76 -2.87
N THR A 256 -11.59 10.54 -2.34
CA THR A 256 -12.66 10.11 -1.42
C THR A 256 -12.75 11.01 -0.19
N TRP A 257 -11.61 11.48 0.35
CA TRP A 257 -11.61 12.46 1.44
C TRP A 257 -12.34 13.75 1.06
N HIS A 258 -12.04 14.30 -0.12
CA HIS A 258 -12.64 15.57 -0.55
C HIS A 258 -14.13 15.45 -0.83
N THR A 259 -14.60 14.29 -1.27
CA THR A 259 -16.03 14.05 -1.58
C THR A 259 -16.85 13.66 -0.35
N GLU A 260 -16.26 12.86 0.58
CA GLU A 260 -17.00 12.21 1.65
C GLU A 260 -16.73 12.80 3.04
N SER A 261 -15.70 13.63 3.23
CA SER A 261 -15.29 14.11 4.56
C SER A 261 -16.40 14.80 5.35
N ARG A 262 -17.37 15.44 4.67
CA ARG A 262 -18.52 16.07 5.32
C ARG A 262 -19.56 15.10 5.86
N ARG A 263 -19.49 13.84 5.45
CA ARG A 263 -20.39 12.77 5.87
C ARG A 263 -19.79 11.92 7.00
N LEU A 264 -18.59 12.24 7.46
CA LEU A 264 -17.93 11.51 8.54
C LEU A 264 -18.80 11.44 9.80
N THR A 265 -18.92 10.25 10.37
CA THR A 265 -19.59 10.01 11.65
C THR A 265 -18.67 10.24 12.83
N THR A 266 -17.36 10.21 12.58
CA THR A 266 -16.30 10.53 13.56
C THR A 266 -15.13 11.21 12.86
N ARG A 267 -14.40 12.04 13.61
CA ARG A 267 -13.13 12.63 13.18
C ARG A 267 -11.96 12.14 14.02
N ASP A 268 -12.16 11.08 14.78
CA ASP A 268 -11.08 10.46 15.55
C ASP A 268 -10.06 9.82 14.60
N TYR A 269 -8.86 10.40 14.56
CA TYR A 269 -7.77 9.94 13.70
C TYR A 269 -7.45 8.45 13.87
N ARG A 270 -7.62 7.90 15.08
CA ARG A 270 -7.33 6.49 15.39
C ARG A 270 -8.20 5.49 14.62
N LEU A 271 -9.39 5.93 14.19
CA LEU A 271 -10.37 5.08 13.49
C LEU A 271 -10.20 5.09 11.97
N PHE A 272 -9.21 5.83 11.46
CA PHE A 272 -8.89 5.84 10.02
C PHE A 272 -7.86 4.74 9.70
N ASP A 273 -8.22 3.48 9.92
CA ASP A 273 -7.34 2.32 9.89
C ASP A 273 -7.82 1.20 8.97
N ILE A 274 -8.81 1.48 8.10
CA ILE A 274 -9.47 0.50 7.21
C ILE A 274 -10.21 -0.64 7.92
N GLN A 275 -10.29 -0.59 9.25
CA GLN A 275 -11.01 -1.57 10.07
C GLN A 275 -12.23 -0.96 10.77
N HIS A 276 -12.31 0.37 10.82
CA HIS A 276 -13.43 1.10 11.39
C HIS A 276 -14.23 1.84 10.32
N ALA A 277 -15.57 1.79 10.46
CA ALA A 277 -16.48 2.54 9.59
C ALA A 277 -16.57 3.99 10.09
N VAL A 278 -15.95 4.91 9.37
CA VAL A 278 -15.96 6.34 9.68
C VAL A 278 -16.99 7.13 8.85
N LEU A 279 -17.67 6.45 7.95
CA LEU A 279 -18.81 6.98 7.17
C LEU A 279 -20.11 6.34 7.65
N PRO A 280 -21.28 6.96 7.40
CA PRO A 280 -22.58 6.38 7.75
C PRO A 280 -22.77 5.01 7.10
N THR A 281 -23.12 4.00 7.88
CA THR A 281 -23.40 2.66 7.41
C THR A 281 -24.88 2.48 7.08
N LYS A 282 -25.22 1.70 6.03
CA LYS A 282 -26.60 1.35 5.68
C LYS A 282 -27.26 0.48 6.76
N LEU A 283 -26.50 -0.48 7.28
CA LEU A 283 -26.91 -1.25 8.47
C LEU A 283 -26.64 -0.42 9.73
N PRO A 284 -27.38 -0.64 10.84
CA PRO A 284 -26.95 -0.17 12.14
C PRO A 284 -25.49 -0.58 12.40
N LEU A 285 -24.69 0.30 12.95
CA LEU A 285 -23.25 0.08 13.11
C LEU A 285 -22.88 -1.27 13.79
N PRO A 286 -23.59 -1.72 14.85
CA PRO A 286 -23.35 -3.04 15.43
C PRO A 286 -23.59 -4.20 14.46
N GLU A 287 -24.60 -4.09 13.60
CA GLU A 287 -24.92 -5.10 12.60
C GLU A 287 -23.89 -5.10 11.46
N PHE A 288 -23.44 -3.93 11.04
CA PHE A 288 -22.37 -3.80 10.06
C PHE A 288 -21.09 -4.52 10.52
N TYR A 289 -20.66 -4.27 11.76
CA TYR A 289 -19.47 -4.95 12.28
C TYR A 289 -19.68 -6.46 12.48
N LYS A 290 -20.89 -6.88 12.83
CA LYS A 290 -21.20 -8.31 12.90
C LYS A 290 -21.04 -8.99 11.54
N GLU A 291 -21.57 -8.40 10.48
CA GLU A 291 -21.43 -8.94 9.11
C GLU A 291 -19.97 -8.89 8.63
N LEU A 292 -19.23 -7.81 8.92
CA LEU A 292 -17.82 -7.67 8.58
C LEU A 292 -16.97 -8.75 9.25
N VAL A 293 -17.09 -8.90 10.56
CA VAL A 293 -16.31 -9.87 11.35
C VAL A 293 -16.68 -11.30 10.97
N GLU A 294 -17.97 -11.57 10.73
CA GLU A 294 -18.40 -12.89 10.24
C GLU A 294 -17.78 -13.19 8.86
N THR A 295 -17.73 -12.19 7.97
CA THR A 295 -17.07 -12.35 6.68
C THR A 295 -15.57 -12.66 6.86
N GLN A 296 -14.87 -11.95 7.72
CA GLN A 296 -13.46 -12.20 8.01
C GLN A 296 -13.23 -13.60 8.59
N ARG A 297 -14.10 -14.06 9.49
CA ARG A 297 -14.03 -15.42 10.05
C ARG A 297 -14.24 -16.50 9.00
N VAL A 298 -15.28 -16.37 8.17
CA VAL A 298 -15.55 -17.32 7.09
C VAL A 298 -14.35 -17.41 6.15
N LEU A 299 -13.78 -16.27 5.77
CA LEU A 299 -12.62 -16.22 4.87
C LEU A 299 -11.34 -16.77 5.52
N ALA A 300 -11.14 -16.57 6.80
CA ALA A 300 -10.02 -17.19 7.53
C ALA A 300 -10.18 -18.72 7.59
N HIS A 301 -11.39 -19.21 7.82
CA HIS A 301 -11.66 -20.64 7.95
C HIS A 301 -11.58 -21.39 6.60
N LYS A 302 -11.80 -20.75 5.45
CA LYS A 302 -11.68 -21.43 4.15
C LYS A 302 -10.29 -22.03 3.90
N HIS A 303 -9.26 -21.54 4.58
CA HIS A 303 -7.88 -22.01 4.47
C HIS A 303 -7.48 -23.01 5.58
N LEU A 304 -8.41 -23.45 6.45
CA LEU A 304 -8.13 -24.39 7.54
C LEU A 304 -8.22 -25.88 7.13
N GLY A 305 -8.14 -26.20 5.83
CA GLY A 305 -8.03 -27.58 5.36
C GLY A 305 -6.74 -28.28 5.87
N TRP A 306 -6.72 -29.62 5.89
CA TRP A 306 -5.57 -30.42 6.38
C TRP A 306 -4.23 -30.06 5.72
N THR A 307 -4.24 -29.71 4.43
CA THR A 307 -3.04 -29.29 3.71
C THR A 307 -2.51 -27.95 4.23
N ALA A 308 -3.39 -26.98 4.44
CA ALA A 308 -3.03 -25.67 4.95
C ALA A 308 -2.56 -25.73 6.41
N LEU A 309 -3.21 -26.54 7.25
CA LEU A 309 -2.79 -26.76 8.63
C LEU A 309 -1.40 -27.41 8.69
N ARG A 310 -1.16 -28.42 7.83
CA ARG A 310 0.16 -29.06 7.72
C ARG A 310 1.24 -28.07 7.27
N ASP A 311 0.94 -27.22 6.30
CA ASP A 311 1.91 -26.26 5.78
C ASP A 311 2.14 -25.11 6.79
N CYS A 312 1.10 -24.67 7.49
CA CYS A 312 1.21 -23.77 8.62
C CYS A 312 2.09 -24.37 9.73
N ALA A 313 1.86 -25.62 10.11
CA ALA A 313 2.68 -26.32 11.09
C ALA A 313 4.15 -26.42 10.67
N ARG A 314 4.42 -26.73 9.39
CA ARG A 314 5.78 -26.74 8.85
C ARG A 314 6.46 -25.37 8.92
N ILE A 315 5.73 -24.31 8.60
CA ILE A 315 6.22 -22.93 8.71
C ILE A 315 6.55 -22.63 10.17
N VAL A 316 5.63 -22.92 11.08
CA VAL A 316 5.80 -22.71 12.52
C VAL A 316 7.02 -23.45 13.05
N VAL A 317 7.13 -24.75 12.78
CA VAL A 317 8.26 -25.58 13.22
C VAL A 317 9.59 -25.03 12.68
N ARG A 318 9.64 -24.72 11.39
CA ARG A 318 10.85 -24.16 10.77
C ARG A 318 11.26 -22.81 11.38
N GLN A 319 10.29 -21.97 11.72
CA GLN A 319 10.56 -20.66 12.33
C GLN A 319 11.02 -20.81 13.78
N LEU A 320 10.42 -21.71 14.54
CA LEU A 320 10.86 -22.02 15.91
C LEU A 320 12.31 -22.47 15.94
N PHE A 321 12.73 -23.37 15.03
CA PHE A 321 14.14 -23.78 14.90
C PHE A 321 15.09 -22.60 14.57
N ARG A 322 14.57 -21.50 14.05
CA ARG A 322 15.32 -20.27 13.78
C ARG A 322 15.20 -19.23 14.89
N GLY A 323 14.54 -19.57 16.00
CA GLY A 323 14.27 -18.63 17.09
C GLY A 323 13.22 -17.55 16.74
N GLN A 324 12.41 -17.75 15.69
CA GLN A 324 11.39 -16.80 15.26
C GLN A 324 10.02 -17.16 15.81
N THR A 325 9.34 -16.21 16.44
CA THR A 325 8.02 -16.41 17.05
C THR A 325 6.96 -15.44 16.55
N ASN A 326 7.31 -14.53 15.64
CA ASN A 326 6.41 -13.45 15.22
C ASN A 326 5.16 -13.99 14.50
N PHE A 327 5.34 -14.94 13.58
CA PHE A 327 4.24 -15.56 12.86
C PHE A 327 3.26 -16.29 13.79
N ILE A 328 3.76 -17.04 14.78
CA ILE A 328 2.93 -17.73 15.79
C ILE A 328 2.13 -16.72 16.60
N ARG A 329 2.78 -15.63 17.05
CA ARG A 329 2.10 -14.57 17.80
C ARG A 329 1.03 -13.89 16.96
N MET A 330 1.27 -13.69 15.67
CA MET A 330 0.27 -13.16 14.73
C MET A 330 -0.96 -14.07 14.66
N LEU A 331 -0.75 -15.38 14.43
CA LEU A 331 -1.84 -16.35 14.38
C LEU A 331 -2.65 -16.38 15.68
N TRP A 332 -1.97 -16.37 16.82
CA TRP A 332 -2.64 -16.40 18.13
C TRP A 332 -3.45 -15.14 18.43
N LYS A 333 -2.98 -13.98 17.95
CA LYS A 333 -3.69 -12.71 18.14
C LYS A 333 -4.84 -12.51 17.17
N PHE A 334 -4.88 -13.23 16.07
CA PHE A 334 -5.83 -12.98 14.98
C PHE A 334 -7.28 -12.93 15.47
N ASP A 335 -7.74 -13.95 16.19
CA ASP A 335 -9.12 -13.99 16.73
C ASP A 335 -9.40 -12.95 17.82
N SER A 336 -8.36 -12.43 18.46
CA SER A 336 -8.55 -11.44 19.53
C SER A 336 -8.74 -10.02 19.01
N VAL A 337 -8.30 -9.74 17.78
CA VAL A 337 -8.36 -8.40 17.16
C VAL A 337 -9.71 -8.15 16.48
N TYR A 338 -10.26 -9.17 15.84
CA TYR A 338 -11.51 -9.04 15.08
C TYR A 338 -12.74 -9.43 15.92
N ARG A 339 -13.22 -8.48 16.72
CA ARG A 339 -14.44 -8.62 17.53
C ARG A 339 -15.31 -7.39 17.37
N PRO A 340 -16.61 -7.53 17.01
CA PRO A 340 -17.51 -6.38 16.83
C PRO A 340 -17.57 -5.47 18.05
N GLU A 341 -17.47 -6.06 19.25
CA GLU A 341 -17.54 -5.33 20.53
C GLU A 341 -16.33 -4.39 20.70
N LEU A 342 -15.14 -4.78 20.23
CA LEU A 342 -13.94 -3.96 20.31
C LEU A 342 -14.05 -2.75 19.37
N GLN A 343 -14.43 -2.98 18.10
CA GLN A 343 -14.64 -1.87 17.16
C GLN A 343 -15.71 -0.88 17.67
N LEU A 344 -16.80 -1.39 18.24
CA LEU A 344 -17.82 -0.54 18.84
C LEU A 344 -17.34 0.21 20.08
N ALA A 345 -16.48 -0.41 20.90
CA ALA A 345 -15.90 0.23 22.07
C ALA A 345 -14.96 1.37 21.66
N ASP A 346 -14.21 1.21 20.56
CA ASP A 346 -13.31 2.24 20.06
C ASP A 346 -14.06 3.49 19.59
N HIS A 347 -15.25 3.34 19.00
CA HIS A 347 -16.11 4.48 18.65
C HIS A 347 -16.65 5.25 19.87
N ARG A 348 -16.67 4.65 21.04
CA ARG A 348 -17.15 5.27 22.29
C ARG A 348 -16.06 5.96 23.08
N GLN A 349 -14.81 5.80 22.70
CA GLN A 349 -13.70 6.43 23.39
C GLN A 349 -13.67 7.95 23.11
N PRO A 350 -13.25 8.77 24.08
CA PRO A 350 -13.07 10.19 23.87
C PRO A 350 -12.07 10.46 22.73
N VAL A 351 -12.45 11.36 21.84
CA VAL A 351 -11.57 11.77 20.71
C VAL A 351 -10.39 12.55 21.28
N LYS A 352 -9.17 12.06 21.07
CA LYS A 352 -7.93 12.73 21.48
C LYS A 352 -7.28 13.51 20.33
N TYR A 353 -7.39 12.98 19.11
CA TYR A 353 -6.76 13.54 17.91
C TYR A 353 -7.82 13.65 16.83
N GLU A 354 -8.25 14.87 16.58
CA GLU A 354 -9.32 15.16 15.64
C GLU A 354 -8.76 15.56 14.29
N ILE A 355 -9.27 14.93 13.21
CA ILE A 355 -8.91 15.31 11.85
C ILE A 355 -9.65 16.60 11.46
N ASN A 356 -8.90 17.58 10.97
CA ASN A 356 -9.47 18.78 10.40
C ASN A 356 -10.07 18.51 9.02
N LEU A 357 -11.31 18.95 8.81
CA LEU A 357 -11.96 18.85 7.51
C LEU A 357 -11.28 19.77 6.49
N PRO A 358 -11.26 19.40 5.21
CA PRO A 358 -10.74 20.26 4.17
C PRO A 358 -11.60 21.53 4.06
N PRO A 359 -11.01 22.69 3.68
CA PRO A 359 -11.78 23.91 3.43
C PRO A 359 -12.88 23.68 2.37
N PRO A 360 -14.03 24.35 2.48
CA PRO A 360 -15.13 24.23 1.53
C PRO A 360 -14.75 24.49 0.06
N SER A 361 -13.80 25.41 -0.16
CA SER A 361 -13.28 25.77 -1.48
C SER A 361 -12.45 24.68 -2.17
N VAL A 362 -12.03 23.64 -1.45
CA VAL A 362 -11.20 22.53 -1.96
C VAL A 362 -12.06 21.35 -2.42
N CYS A 363 -13.39 21.44 -2.26
CA CYS A 363 -14.31 20.37 -2.61
C CYS A 363 -14.53 20.18 -4.13
N THR A 364 -14.05 21.06 -4.97
CA THR A 364 -13.95 20.82 -6.41
C THR A 364 -12.65 20.12 -6.70
N VAL A 365 -12.72 18.81 -6.76
CA VAL A 365 -11.60 17.95 -7.14
C VAL A 365 -11.20 18.28 -8.57
N GLN A 366 -10.26 19.17 -8.74
CA GLN A 366 -9.51 19.22 -9.99
C GLN A 366 -8.66 17.95 -10.03
N ARG A 367 -9.03 17.04 -10.92
CA ARG A 367 -8.32 15.78 -11.12
C ARG A 367 -6.83 16.06 -11.29
N GLY A 368 -6.00 15.48 -10.42
CA GLY A 368 -4.54 15.64 -10.45
C GLY A 368 -3.97 16.75 -9.56
N ALA A 369 -4.77 17.49 -8.79
CA ALA A 369 -4.31 18.63 -7.98
C ALA A 369 -4.45 18.40 -6.47
N LEU A 370 -4.43 17.14 -6.01
CA LEU A 370 -4.63 16.86 -4.60
C LEU A 370 -3.32 17.02 -3.83
N TYR A 371 -3.27 17.75 -2.81
CA TYR A 371 -2.26 17.90 -1.77
C TYR A 371 -0.94 18.57 -2.17
N ILE A 372 -0.13 17.98 -3.06
CA ILE A 372 1.20 18.51 -3.40
C ILE A 372 1.16 19.42 -4.61
N HIS A 373 0.29 19.17 -5.57
CA HIS A 373 0.14 20.02 -6.76
C HIS A 373 -0.40 21.42 -6.47
N GLN A 374 -1.13 21.62 -5.38
CA GLN A 374 -1.57 22.97 -4.96
C GLN A 374 -0.39 23.88 -4.61
N ASN A 375 0.78 23.31 -4.31
CA ASN A 375 1.99 24.05 -3.96
C ASN A 375 3.01 24.14 -5.10
N ARG A 376 2.80 23.46 -6.24
CA ARG A 376 3.61 23.70 -7.45
C ARG A 376 3.10 24.98 -8.11
N GLY A 377 3.93 26.01 -8.11
CA GLY A 377 3.66 27.23 -8.87
C GLY A 377 3.23 26.91 -10.31
N ARG A 378 2.51 27.83 -10.96
CA ARG A 378 1.78 27.74 -12.23
C ARG A 378 2.52 27.18 -13.48
N GLY A 379 3.52 26.34 -13.32
CA GLY A 379 4.32 25.74 -14.38
C GLY A 379 4.16 24.22 -14.59
N GLY A 380 3.23 23.57 -13.85
CA GLY A 380 2.99 22.15 -14.06
C GLY A 380 2.17 21.89 -15.31
N ARG A 381 2.69 21.12 -16.27
CA ARG A 381 1.91 20.62 -17.40
C ARG A 381 0.63 19.97 -16.88
N GLN A 382 -0.50 20.34 -17.47
CA GLN A 382 -1.76 19.62 -17.33
C GLN A 382 -1.53 18.19 -17.83
N ILE A 383 -1.48 17.22 -16.93
CA ILE A 383 -1.36 15.82 -17.34
C ILE A 383 -2.72 15.40 -17.85
N ASP A 384 -2.80 15.14 -19.14
CA ASP A 384 -3.99 14.70 -19.82
C ASP A 384 -4.49 13.35 -19.27
N HIS A 385 -5.79 13.14 -19.27
CA HIS A 385 -6.52 12.14 -18.51
C HIS A 385 -6.44 10.69 -19.03
N HIS A 386 -5.56 10.39 -19.98
CA HIS A 386 -5.43 9.07 -20.58
C HIS A 386 -4.29 8.27 -19.96
N THR A 387 -4.64 7.38 -19.02
CA THR A 387 -3.70 6.44 -18.36
C THR A 387 -2.96 5.57 -19.38
N GLU A 388 -3.57 5.28 -20.52
CA GLU A 388 -2.94 4.50 -21.60
C GLU A 388 -1.82 5.28 -22.30
N GLU A 389 -1.99 6.58 -22.52
CA GLU A 389 -0.95 7.43 -23.09
C GLU A 389 0.23 7.63 -22.15
N PHE A 390 -0.02 7.78 -20.85
CA PHE A 390 1.04 7.89 -19.87
C PHE A 390 1.86 6.59 -19.76
N VAL A 391 1.19 5.45 -19.74
CA VAL A 391 1.85 4.13 -19.72
C VAL A 391 2.61 3.88 -21.01
N ASN A 392 2.12 4.36 -22.16
CA ASN A 392 2.82 4.27 -23.43
C ASN A 392 4.00 5.24 -23.53
N ALA A 393 3.91 6.45 -23.01
CA ALA A 393 5.03 7.38 -22.90
C ALA A 393 6.17 6.83 -22.04
N THR A 394 5.83 6.18 -20.94
CA THR A 394 6.80 5.48 -20.08
C THR A 394 7.44 4.28 -20.80
N ARG A 395 6.74 3.63 -21.76
CA ARG A 395 7.31 2.58 -22.62
C ARG A 395 8.37 3.10 -23.60
N MET A 396 8.28 4.36 -24.04
CA MET A 396 9.17 4.91 -25.06
C MET A 396 10.40 5.63 -24.47
N GLY A 397 10.60 5.62 -23.16
CA GLY A 397 11.74 6.31 -22.53
C GLY A 397 11.72 7.83 -22.72
N VAL A 398 10.58 8.41 -23.14
CA VAL A 398 10.42 9.84 -23.39
C VAL A 398 9.60 10.41 -22.22
N ALA A 399 10.27 10.61 -21.11
CA ALA A 399 9.79 11.50 -20.06
C ALA A 399 10.78 12.65 -19.97
N ASP A 400 10.52 13.72 -20.69
CA ASP A 400 11.15 15.02 -20.49
C ASP A 400 10.67 15.67 -19.17
#